data_cbdc73bb15cc1e84e730fad1a5c8e1cc
#
_entry.id   cbdc73bb15cc1e84e730fad1a5c8e1cc
#
_cell.length_a   1.000
_cell.length_b   1.000
_cell.length_c   1.000
_cell.angle_alpha   90.00
_cell.angle_beta   90.00
_cell.angle_gamma   90.00
#
_symmetry.space_group_name_H-M   'P 1'
#
loop_
_entity.id
_entity.type
_entity.pdbx_description
1 polymer ?
#
loop_
_entity_poly.entity_id
_entity_poly.type
_entity_poly.pdbx_seq_one_letter_code
_entity_poly.pdbx_strand_id
1 'polypeptide(L)'
;MNWLDYKKKFEPSKKWIISNQSSSGAIFWDEKGKCDPWDHCECLIALAIYEEWEHFWRGVNWFFTNLNEDGLIYAEFQNEKPSKLHYESHHAPYIIMPLIQASLIDEEQDYNKILTNEQLLKLENIFEVLNDFKDEDGYFYWAKDSNGYSDNSLITASMSIFLSLMAKDKSFPKFNIEMWHEKFNRDGVDRSRFSMDFYYPYLAGIKNNNKEFLELLDNYYVKGLGVKCVAEEPWVTIAESSECVISALIHDNENIAKQIFNDIQQFQNKDGIFPTGYQYDMEIFWPEENSTWTNAAVIIAAHALSFYDLGSNNSSVNVFLELRNFFNSN
;
A
#
# COMPACT_ATOMS: atom_id res chain seq x y z
N MET A 1 4.37 17.78 -14.33
CA MET A 1 3.96 18.61 -13.17
C MET A 1 4.96 18.32 -12.06
N ASN A 2 5.46 19.32 -11.34
CA ASN A 2 6.39 19.08 -10.22
C ASN A 2 5.62 18.82 -8.92
N TRP A 3 6.35 18.43 -7.85
CA TRP A 3 5.71 18.10 -6.57
C TRP A 3 4.92 19.25 -5.96
N LEU A 4 5.40 20.48 -6.02
CA LEU A 4 4.69 21.64 -5.46
C LEU A 4 3.32 21.86 -6.11
N ASP A 5 3.23 21.61 -7.43
CA ASP A 5 1.96 21.69 -8.16
C ASP A 5 0.99 20.58 -7.71
N TYR A 6 1.49 19.35 -7.56
CA TYR A 6 0.68 18.24 -7.08
C TYR A 6 0.29 18.41 -5.61
N LYS A 7 1.22 18.83 -4.75
CA LYS A 7 0.95 19.13 -3.33
C LYS A 7 -0.19 20.12 -3.18
N LYS A 8 -0.23 21.17 -4.02
CA LYS A 8 -1.34 22.13 -4.04
C LYS A 8 -2.64 21.53 -4.59
N LYS A 9 -2.54 20.75 -5.68
CA LYS A 9 -3.71 20.14 -6.34
C LYS A 9 -4.41 19.13 -5.42
N PHE A 10 -3.65 18.30 -4.68
CA PHE A 10 -4.18 17.24 -3.81
C PHE A 10 -4.30 17.65 -2.33
N GLU A 11 -4.18 18.92 -2.02
CA GLU A 11 -4.49 19.47 -0.69
C GLU A 11 -5.89 19.05 -0.17
N PRO A 12 -6.96 19.01 -1.01
CA PRO A 12 -8.25 18.49 -0.56
C PRO A 12 -8.21 17.01 -0.17
N SER A 13 -7.50 16.16 -0.91
CA SER A 13 -7.33 14.74 -0.57
C SER A 13 -6.62 14.55 0.77
N LYS A 14 -5.56 15.32 1.05
CA LYS A 14 -4.88 15.34 2.34
C LYS A 14 -5.84 15.77 3.48
N LYS A 15 -6.62 16.82 3.25
CA LYS A 15 -7.62 17.28 4.24
C LYS A 15 -8.71 16.24 4.49
N TRP A 16 -9.10 15.50 3.47
CA TRP A 16 -10.05 14.39 3.61
C TRP A 16 -9.51 13.30 4.51
N ILE A 17 -8.24 12.88 4.34
CA ILE A 17 -7.57 11.93 5.23
C ILE A 17 -7.59 12.44 6.68
N ILE A 18 -7.21 13.70 6.91
CA ILE A 18 -7.19 14.31 8.25
C ILE A 18 -8.58 14.38 8.86
N SER A 19 -9.63 14.73 8.08
CA SER A 19 -10.99 14.84 8.58
C SER A 19 -11.61 13.50 9.01
N ASN A 20 -11.08 12.39 8.49
CA ASN A 20 -11.44 11.03 8.86
C ASN A 20 -10.51 10.41 9.92
N GLN A 21 -9.58 11.20 10.47
CA GLN A 21 -8.77 10.75 11.59
C GLN A 21 -9.47 11.03 12.93
N SER A 22 -9.62 9.99 13.74
CA SER A 22 -10.17 10.11 15.09
C SER A 22 -9.23 10.87 16.04
N SER A 23 -9.74 11.26 17.20
CA SER A 23 -8.93 11.89 18.25
C SER A 23 -7.84 10.97 18.80
N SER A 24 -8.03 9.65 18.79
CA SER A 24 -7.02 8.67 19.18
C SER A 24 -5.95 8.40 18.11
N GLY A 25 -6.26 8.74 16.84
CA GLY A 25 -5.33 8.58 15.72
C GLY A 25 -5.76 7.59 14.65
N ALA A 26 -6.82 6.78 14.84
CA ALA A 26 -7.33 5.89 13.80
C ALA A 26 -7.73 6.70 12.55
N ILE A 27 -7.28 6.31 11.39
CA ILE A 27 -7.73 6.89 10.12
C ILE A 27 -8.76 5.95 9.54
N PHE A 28 -10.01 6.41 9.48
CA PHE A 28 -11.11 5.63 8.96
C PHE A 28 -11.14 5.63 7.45
N TRP A 29 -11.63 4.55 6.86
CA TRP A 29 -11.88 4.41 5.43
C TRP A 29 -12.73 5.58 4.88
N ASP A 30 -13.80 5.89 5.61
CA ASP A 30 -14.72 6.98 5.35
C ASP A 30 -15.40 7.41 6.67
N GLU A 31 -16.39 8.28 6.58
CA GLU A 31 -17.17 8.79 7.71
C GLU A 31 -17.94 7.71 8.50
N LYS A 32 -18.05 6.47 7.97
CA LYS A 32 -18.75 5.36 8.64
C LYS A 32 -17.92 4.68 9.72
N GLY A 33 -16.64 5.05 9.86
CA GLY A 33 -15.79 4.64 10.98
C GLY A 33 -15.14 3.27 10.86
N LYS A 34 -15.08 2.68 9.65
CA LYS A 34 -14.28 1.49 9.38
C LYS A 34 -12.81 1.87 9.32
N CYS A 35 -11.93 1.11 9.96
CA CYS A 35 -10.47 1.25 9.86
C CYS A 35 -9.85 -0.11 9.58
N ASP A 36 -9.16 -0.19 8.46
CA ASP A 36 -8.27 -1.28 8.09
C ASP A 36 -6.84 -0.85 8.41
N PRO A 37 -6.02 -1.65 9.12
CA PRO A 37 -4.66 -1.27 9.49
C PRO A 37 -3.71 -1.06 8.32
N TRP A 38 -3.91 -1.78 7.21
CA TRP A 38 -3.09 -1.61 6.02
C TRP A 38 -3.41 -0.28 5.31
N ASP A 39 -4.69 0.02 5.09
CA ASP A 39 -5.16 1.29 4.54
C ASP A 39 -4.74 2.49 5.41
N HIS A 40 -4.78 2.30 6.74
CA HIS A 40 -4.30 3.27 7.71
C HIS A 40 -2.81 3.60 7.49
N CYS A 41 -1.96 2.59 7.26
CA CYS A 41 -0.55 2.80 6.96
C CYS A 41 -0.34 3.55 5.64
N GLU A 42 -1.12 3.28 4.60
CA GLU A 42 -1.09 4.04 3.34
C GLU A 42 -1.43 5.51 3.57
N CYS A 43 -2.45 5.78 4.39
CA CYS A 43 -2.80 7.15 4.78
C CYS A 43 -1.66 7.83 5.56
N LEU A 44 -0.94 7.10 6.42
CA LEU A 44 0.23 7.63 7.13
C LEU A 44 1.36 7.97 6.15
N ILE A 45 1.62 7.17 5.11
CA ILE A 45 2.58 7.51 4.07
C ILE A 45 2.22 8.87 3.44
N ALA A 46 0.96 9.07 3.08
CA ALA A 46 0.48 10.33 2.51
C ALA A 46 0.64 11.51 3.48
N LEU A 47 0.36 11.33 4.77
CA LEU A 47 0.56 12.37 5.79
C LEU A 47 2.05 12.72 5.98
N ALA A 48 2.94 11.74 5.95
CA ALA A 48 4.39 11.97 6.00
C ALA A 48 4.88 12.78 4.78
N ILE A 49 4.39 12.46 3.58
CA ILE A 49 4.69 13.18 2.34
C ILE A 49 4.26 14.66 2.42
N TYR A 50 3.18 14.96 3.15
CA TYR A 50 2.71 16.32 3.40
C TYR A 50 3.33 17.00 4.62
N GLU A 51 4.16 16.28 5.38
CA GLU A 51 4.79 16.79 6.61
C GLU A 51 3.75 17.12 7.71
N GLU A 52 2.63 16.41 7.72
CA GLU A 52 1.56 16.55 8.73
C GLU A 52 1.91 15.75 10.00
N TRP A 53 3.03 16.12 10.65
CA TRP A 53 3.68 15.33 11.70
C TRP A 53 2.80 15.05 12.92
N GLU A 54 1.97 16.00 13.34
CA GLU A 54 1.04 15.80 14.46
C GLU A 54 0.05 14.66 14.15
N HIS A 55 -0.55 14.69 12.96
CA HIS A 55 -1.50 13.68 12.50
C HIS A 55 -0.80 12.33 12.24
N PHE A 56 0.38 12.37 11.67
CA PHE A 56 1.20 11.19 11.40
C PHE A 56 1.52 10.45 12.71
N TRP A 57 2.16 11.09 13.67
CA TRP A 57 2.57 10.45 14.92
C TRP A 57 1.40 10.04 15.80
N ARG A 58 0.28 10.75 15.74
CA ARG A 58 -0.97 10.33 16.40
C ARG A 58 -1.48 9.03 15.80
N GLY A 59 -1.46 8.86 14.48
CA GLY A 59 -1.83 7.61 13.82
C GLY A 59 -0.85 6.47 14.11
N VAL A 60 0.46 6.71 14.11
CA VAL A 60 1.48 5.73 14.53
C VAL A 60 1.23 5.27 15.96
N ASN A 61 0.94 6.20 16.90
CA ASN A 61 0.64 5.84 18.28
C ASN A 61 -0.63 5.00 18.41
N TRP A 62 -1.68 5.31 17.64
CA TRP A 62 -2.88 4.47 17.58
C TRP A 62 -2.54 3.05 17.15
N PHE A 63 -1.74 2.89 16.11
CA PHE A 63 -1.33 1.59 15.59
C PHE A 63 -0.61 0.77 16.67
N PHE A 64 0.43 1.31 17.30
CA PHE A 64 1.18 0.63 18.36
C PHE A 64 0.35 0.33 19.62
N THR A 65 -0.66 1.15 19.92
CA THR A 65 -1.59 0.92 21.05
C THR A 65 -2.51 -0.27 20.79
N ASN A 66 -2.85 -0.55 19.52
CA ASN A 66 -3.75 -1.62 19.12
C ASN A 66 -3.02 -2.94 18.74
N LEU A 67 -1.69 -2.97 18.80
CA LEU A 67 -0.94 -4.21 18.74
C LEU A 67 -1.14 -5.01 20.04
N ASN A 68 -1.37 -6.31 19.88
CA ASN A 68 -1.33 -7.23 21.01
C ASN A 68 0.12 -7.51 21.48
N GLU A 69 0.27 -8.34 22.51
CA GLU A 69 1.60 -8.69 23.07
C GLU A 69 2.51 -9.43 22.08
N ASP A 70 1.92 -10.17 21.13
CA ASP A 70 2.64 -10.90 20.07
C ASP A 70 3.04 -10.00 18.88
N GLY A 71 2.66 -8.72 18.84
CA GLY A 71 2.93 -7.82 17.71
C GLY A 71 1.93 -7.94 16.57
N LEU A 72 0.73 -8.47 16.81
CA LEU A 72 -0.34 -8.59 15.81
C LEU A 72 -1.42 -7.52 16.04
N ILE A 73 -2.05 -7.10 14.94
CA ILE A 73 -3.19 -6.18 14.95
C ILE A 73 -4.41 -6.86 14.32
N TYR A 74 -5.60 -6.64 14.90
CA TYR A 74 -6.84 -7.16 14.32
C TYR A 74 -7.07 -6.65 12.90
N ALA A 75 -7.69 -7.48 12.06
CA ALA A 75 -7.86 -7.22 10.64
C ALA A 75 -8.75 -6.00 10.34
N GLU A 76 -9.69 -5.64 11.21
CA GLU A 76 -10.55 -4.49 10.99
C GLU A 76 -11.08 -3.93 12.32
N PHE A 77 -11.26 -2.62 12.35
CA PHE A 77 -11.89 -1.91 13.45
C PHE A 77 -13.12 -1.14 12.94
N GLN A 78 -14.16 -1.08 13.78
CA GLN A 78 -15.34 -0.25 13.56
C GLN A 78 -15.50 0.72 14.72
N ASN A 79 -15.39 2.03 14.46
CA ASN A 79 -15.37 3.06 15.49
C ASN A 79 -14.37 2.73 16.61
N GLU A 80 -13.15 2.40 16.22
CA GLU A 80 -11.99 2.06 17.07
C GLU A 80 -12.11 0.74 17.88
N LYS A 81 -13.15 -0.05 17.65
CA LYS A 81 -13.30 -1.37 18.28
C LYS A 81 -13.05 -2.46 17.26
N PRO A 82 -12.28 -3.51 17.59
CA PRO A 82 -12.10 -4.64 16.69
C PRO A 82 -13.44 -5.19 16.20
N SER A 83 -13.61 -5.29 14.88
CA SER A 83 -14.81 -5.80 14.21
C SER A 83 -14.56 -7.15 13.54
N LYS A 84 -13.34 -7.38 13.01
CA LYS A 84 -12.88 -8.69 12.55
C LYS A 84 -11.80 -9.20 13.49
N LEU A 85 -12.12 -10.29 14.21
CA LEU A 85 -11.31 -10.85 15.29
C LEU A 85 -10.31 -11.90 14.79
N HIS A 86 -9.71 -11.68 13.62
CA HIS A 86 -8.56 -12.42 13.12
C HIS A 86 -7.43 -11.44 12.81
N TYR A 87 -6.24 -11.97 12.57
CA TYR A 87 -5.05 -11.20 12.22
C TYR A 87 -4.64 -11.54 10.80
N GLU A 88 -4.43 -10.55 9.95
CA GLU A 88 -3.87 -10.73 8.61
C GLU A 88 -2.37 -10.48 8.65
N SER A 89 -1.60 -11.38 8.05
CA SER A 89 -0.13 -11.43 8.21
C SER A 89 0.58 -10.17 7.72
N HIS A 90 -0.01 -9.44 6.76
CA HIS A 90 0.59 -8.26 6.15
C HIS A 90 0.27 -6.94 6.89
N HIS A 91 -0.75 -6.91 7.75
CA HIS A 91 -1.19 -5.67 8.39
C HIS A 91 -0.13 -5.09 9.33
N ALA A 92 0.35 -5.89 10.28
CA ALA A 92 1.29 -5.39 11.29
C ALA A 92 2.65 -4.96 10.70
N PRO A 93 3.32 -5.75 9.84
CA PRO A 93 4.64 -5.37 9.33
C PRO A 93 4.62 -4.14 8.41
N TYR A 94 3.47 -3.82 7.79
CA TYR A 94 3.38 -2.71 6.86
C TYR A 94 3.61 -1.33 7.52
N ILE A 95 3.51 -1.23 8.86
CA ILE A 95 3.81 0.02 9.60
C ILE A 95 5.23 0.54 9.34
N ILE A 96 6.18 -0.31 8.97
CA ILE A 96 7.54 0.12 8.65
C ILE A 96 7.59 1.05 7.42
N MET A 97 6.66 0.90 6.47
CA MET A 97 6.62 1.71 5.25
C MET A 97 6.40 3.21 5.54
N PRO A 98 5.35 3.63 6.29
CA PRO A 98 5.22 5.03 6.67
C PRO A 98 6.34 5.53 7.59
N LEU A 99 6.90 4.70 8.48
CA LEU A 99 8.01 5.08 9.33
C LEU A 99 9.27 5.42 8.51
N ILE A 100 9.60 4.59 7.52
CA ILE A 100 10.69 4.89 6.57
C ILE A 100 10.36 6.12 5.73
N GLN A 101 9.11 6.24 5.24
CA GLN A 101 8.71 7.42 4.47
C GLN A 101 8.92 8.73 5.25
N ALA A 102 8.57 8.75 6.54
CA ALA A 102 8.79 9.91 7.39
C ALA A 102 10.28 10.27 7.49
N SER A 103 11.12 9.27 7.73
CA SER A 103 12.58 9.44 7.81
C SER A 103 13.20 9.93 6.49
N LEU A 104 12.64 9.52 5.33
CA LEU A 104 13.10 9.98 4.01
C LEU A 104 12.72 11.44 3.71
N ILE A 105 11.61 11.93 4.28
CA ILE A 105 11.18 13.32 4.13
C ILE A 105 11.98 14.25 5.05
N ASP A 106 12.18 13.83 6.30
CA ASP A 106 12.87 14.62 7.33
C ASP A 106 13.61 13.70 8.29
N GLU A 107 14.93 13.81 8.35
CA GLU A 107 15.79 13.00 9.22
C GLU A 107 15.48 13.18 10.74
N GLU A 108 14.84 14.28 11.13
CA GLU A 108 14.37 14.47 12.50
C GLU A 108 13.16 13.60 12.82
N GLN A 109 12.48 13.08 11.79
CA GLN A 109 11.34 12.14 11.89
C GLN A 109 11.79 10.67 11.86
N ASP A 110 13.07 10.38 11.98
CA ASP A 110 13.58 9.01 12.09
C ASP A 110 12.94 8.30 13.30
N TYR A 111 12.21 7.22 13.01
CA TYR A 111 11.46 6.45 14.00
C TYR A 111 12.35 5.93 15.14
N ASN A 112 13.63 5.65 14.88
CA ASN A 112 14.58 5.23 15.92
C ASN A 112 14.86 6.34 16.95
N LYS A 113 14.65 7.61 16.58
CA LYS A 113 14.79 8.76 17.49
C LYS A 113 13.51 9.07 18.26
N ILE A 114 12.34 8.75 17.70
CA ILE A 114 11.04 9.21 18.21
C ILE A 114 10.29 8.12 18.98
N LEU A 115 10.31 6.87 18.49
CA LEU A 115 9.62 5.78 19.15
C LEU A 115 10.21 5.50 20.52
N THR A 116 9.34 5.20 21.48
CA THR A 116 9.77 4.74 22.81
C THR A 116 10.41 3.35 22.71
N ASN A 117 11.20 2.97 23.72
CA ASN A 117 11.79 1.63 23.80
C ASN A 117 10.72 0.52 23.75
N GLU A 118 9.53 0.74 24.30
CA GLU A 118 8.42 -0.21 24.23
C GLU A 118 7.92 -0.35 22.80
N GLN A 119 7.75 0.76 22.08
CA GLN A 119 7.31 0.73 20.67
C GLN A 119 8.35 0.11 19.75
N LEU A 120 9.64 0.37 19.98
CA LEU A 120 10.72 -0.28 19.24
C LEU A 120 10.74 -1.79 19.49
N LEU A 121 10.51 -2.25 20.72
CA LEU A 121 10.39 -3.66 21.03
C LEU A 121 9.16 -4.28 20.33
N LYS A 122 8.03 -3.61 20.37
CA LYS A 122 6.83 -4.05 19.63
C LYS A 122 7.10 -4.14 18.12
N LEU A 123 7.84 -3.19 17.56
CA LEU A 123 8.23 -3.21 16.14
C LEU A 123 9.08 -4.43 15.81
N GLU A 124 10.04 -4.80 16.69
CA GLU A 124 10.81 -6.04 16.50
C GLU A 124 9.92 -7.29 16.60
N ASN A 125 9.01 -7.36 17.59
CA ASN A 125 8.10 -8.49 17.76
C ASN A 125 7.20 -8.71 16.52
N ILE A 126 6.76 -7.64 15.83
CA ILE A 126 6.02 -7.74 14.56
C ILE A 126 6.78 -8.59 13.54
N PHE A 127 8.08 -8.38 13.39
CA PHE A 127 8.89 -9.11 12.42
C PHE A 127 9.31 -10.51 12.91
N GLU A 128 9.43 -10.71 14.20
CA GLU A 128 9.68 -12.03 14.79
C GLU A 128 8.48 -12.96 14.59
N VAL A 129 7.26 -12.48 14.84
CA VAL A 129 6.04 -13.29 14.71
C VAL A 129 5.72 -13.68 13.25
N LEU A 130 6.25 -12.95 12.27
CA LEU A 130 6.12 -13.35 10.86
C LEU A 130 6.74 -14.72 10.56
N ASN A 131 7.72 -15.17 11.36
CA ASN A 131 8.28 -16.50 11.17
C ASN A 131 7.26 -17.62 11.48
N ASP A 132 6.29 -17.35 12.36
CA ASP A 132 5.21 -18.28 12.67
C ASP A 132 4.15 -18.37 11.55
N PHE A 133 4.07 -17.33 10.71
CA PHE A 133 3.22 -17.33 9.52
C PHE A 133 3.86 -17.99 8.30
N LYS A 134 5.15 -18.32 8.35
CA LYS A 134 5.88 -18.92 7.24
C LYS A 134 5.69 -20.43 7.18
N ASP A 135 5.40 -20.94 5.99
CA ASP A 135 5.51 -22.37 5.70
C ASP A 135 6.97 -22.78 5.37
N GLU A 136 7.19 -24.06 5.15
CA GLU A 136 8.51 -24.66 4.88
C GLU A 136 9.16 -24.14 3.56
N ASP A 137 8.34 -23.67 2.60
CA ASP A 137 8.79 -23.11 1.33
C ASP A 137 9.00 -21.59 1.37
N GLY A 138 8.72 -20.95 2.51
CA GLY A 138 8.90 -19.52 2.75
C GLY A 138 7.71 -18.65 2.38
N TYR A 139 6.53 -19.26 2.13
CA TYR A 139 5.29 -18.54 1.86
C TYR A 139 4.55 -18.23 3.16
N PHE A 140 3.86 -17.08 3.19
CA PHE A 140 3.13 -16.65 4.36
C PHE A 140 1.68 -17.10 4.29
N TYR A 141 1.20 -17.76 5.35
CA TYR A 141 -0.23 -17.91 5.55
C TYR A 141 -0.90 -16.54 5.62
N TRP A 142 -2.05 -16.41 4.96
CA TRP A 142 -2.74 -15.11 4.88
C TRP A 142 -3.16 -14.60 6.25
N ALA A 143 -3.78 -15.44 7.08
CA ALA A 143 -4.38 -15.01 8.34
C ALA A 143 -4.23 -16.04 9.45
N LYS A 144 -4.45 -15.57 10.68
CA LYS A 144 -4.53 -16.37 11.90
C LYS A 144 -5.76 -15.97 12.71
N ASP A 145 -6.53 -16.92 13.19
CA ASP A 145 -7.62 -16.73 14.14
C ASP A 145 -7.48 -17.69 15.34
N SER A 146 -8.56 -17.83 16.13
CA SER A 146 -8.60 -18.75 17.28
C SER A 146 -8.48 -20.24 16.92
N ASN A 147 -8.69 -20.60 15.64
CA ASN A 147 -8.60 -21.97 15.14
C ASN A 147 -7.21 -22.29 14.57
N GLY A 148 -6.36 -21.29 14.39
CA GLY A 148 -5.01 -21.42 13.84
C GLY A 148 -4.79 -20.60 12.60
N TYR A 149 -3.80 -21.02 11.78
CA TYR A 149 -3.45 -20.36 10.54
C TYR A 149 -4.37 -20.78 9.40
N SER A 150 -4.72 -19.83 8.53
CA SER A 150 -5.41 -20.09 7.27
C SER A 150 -4.46 -20.86 6.32
N ASP A 151 -4.99 -21.83 5.59
CA ASP A 151 -4.20 -22.60 4.62
C ASP A 151 -3.82 -21.77 3.37
N ASN A 152 -4.41 -20.57 3.20
CA ASN A 152 -4.22 -19.73 2.02
C ASN A 152 -2.99 -18.83 2.16
N SER A 153 -2.34 -18.57 1.04
CA SER A 153 -1.40 -17.46 0.86
C SER A 153 -1.95 -16.53 -0.22
N LEU A 154 -1.94 -15.23 0.04
CA LEU A 154 -2.38 -14.23 -0.93
C LEU A 154 -1.17 -13.53 -1.54
N ILE A 155 -1.18 -13.31 -2.86
CA ILE A 155 -0.09 -12.64 -3.57
C ILE A 155 0.12 -11.23 -3.01
N THR A 156 -0.92 -10.41 -3.00
CA THR A 156 -0.86 -9.03 -2.50
C THR A 156 -0.36 -8.95 -1.06
N ALA A 157 -0.90 -9.77 -0.15
CA ALA A 157 -0.45 -9.83 1.24
C ALA A 157 1.02 -10.23 1.37
N SER A 158 1.46 -11.27 0.65
CA SER A 158 2.86 -11.71 0.66
C SER A 158 3.80 -10.65 0.11
N MET A 159 3.41 -9.95 -0.96
CA MET A 159 4.21 -8.88 -1.55
C MET A 159 4.29 -7.66 -0.61
N SER A 160 3.22 -7.32 0.12
CA SER A 160 3.23 -6.27 1.14
C SER A 160 4.18 -6.63 2.30
N ILE A 161 4.22 -7.90 2.73
CA ILE A 161 5.20 -8.38 3.71
C ILE A 161 6.63 -8.27 3.14
N PHE A 162 6.84 -8.64 1.88
CA PHE A 162 8.16 -8.56 1.25
C PHE A 162 8.65 -7.11 1.16
N LEU A 163 7.80 -6.16 0.77
CA LEU A 163 8.11 -4.73 0.81
C LEU A 163 8.53 -4.29 2.22
N SER A 164 7.79 -4.73 3.24
CA SER A 164 8.07 -4.40 4.64
C SER A 164 9.43 -4.97 5.11
N LEU A 165 9.72 -6.23 4.79
CA LEU A 165 11.00 -6.87 5.12
C LEU A 165 12.17 -6.19 4.41
N MET A 166 12.02 -5.86 3.13
CA MET A 166 13.05 -5.15 2.38
C MET A 166 13.26 -3.72 2.88
N ALA A 167 12.19 -3.03 3.28
CA ALA A 167 12.29 -1.70 3.88
C ALA A 167 13.07 -1.74 5.20
N LYS A 168 12.79 -2.76 6.06
CA LYS A 168 13.47 -2.94 7.35
C LYS A 168 14.92 -3.40 7.19
N ASP A 169 15.14 -4.50 6.49
CA ASP A 169 16.41 -5.26 6.56
C ASP A 169 17.31 -5.05 5.33
N LYS A 170 16.83 -4.34 4.30
CA LYS A 170 17.53 -4.18 3.02
C LYS A 170 18.01 -5.52 2.44
N SER A 171 17.14 -6.54 2.52
CA SER A 171 17.41 -7.88 2.00
C SER A 171 16.19 -8.49 1.35
N PHE A 172 16.39 -9.25 0.24
CA PHE A 172 15.28 -9.97 -0.38
C PHE A 172 14.82 -11.13 0.50
N PRO A 173 13.50 -11.30 0.70
CA PRO A 173 12.96 -12.45 1.38
C PRO A 173 13.26 -13.74 0.61
N LYS A 174 13.55 -14.81 1.34
CA LYS A 174 13.84 -16.13 0.76
C LYS A 174 12.57 -16.96 0.71
N PHE A 175 12.21 -17.45 -0.48
CA PHE A 175 11.10 -18.36 -0.70
C PHE A 175 11.38 -19.23 -1.95
N ASN A 176 10.72 -20.38 -2.05
CA ASN A 176 10.88 -21.29 -3.16
C ASN A 176 10.00 -20.87 -4.34
N ILE A 177 10.55 -20.14 -5.31
CA ILE A 177 9.79 -19.59 -6.45
C ILE A 177 9.11 -20.68 -7.31
N GLU A 178 9.63 -21.92 -7.33
CA GLU A 178 9.03 -23.02 -8.09
C GLU A 178 7.65 -23.41 -7.56
N MET A 179 7.38 -23.15 -6.28
CA MET A 179 6.12 -23.42 -5.62
C MET A 179 5.07 -22.32 -5.81
N TRP A 180 5.38 -21.26 -6.57
CA TRP A 180 4.51 -20.07 -6.71
C TRP A 180 3.05 -20.41 -7.04
N HIS A 181 2.82 -21.19 -8.09
CA HIS A 181 1.48 -21.53 -8.53
C HIS A 181 0.74 -22.41 -7.53
N GLU A 182 1.42 -23.37 -6.92
CA GLU A 182 0.83 -24.25 -5.92
C GLU A 182 0.40 -23.46 -4.66
N LYS A 183 1.30 -22.62 -4.15
CA LYS A 183 1.08 -21.88 -2.90
C LYS A 183 0.01 -20.78 -3.02
N PHE A 184 -0.04 -20.08 -4.13
CA PHE A 184 -1.01 -18.98 -4.31
C PHE A 184 -2.37 -19.42 -4.89
N ASN A 185 -2.49 -20.64 -5.43
CA ASN A 185 -3.75 -21.16 -5.99
C ASN A 185 -4.38 -22.31 -5.20
N ARG A 186 -3.85 -22.63 -4.03
CA ARG A 186 -4.36 -23.77 -3.22
C ARG A 186 -5.80 -23.60 -2.69
N ASP A 187 -6.32 -22.38 -2.68
CA ASP A 187 -7.73 -22.08 -2.40
C ASP A 187 -8.64 -22.18 -3.62
N GLY A 188 -8.09 -22.48 -4.80
CA GLY A 188 -8.83 -22.60 -6.05
C GLY A 188 -9.29 -21.28 -6.67
N VAL A 189 -8.86 -20.12 -6.13
CA VAL A 189 -9.18 -18.80 -6.68
C VAL A 189 -8.22 -18.47 -7.83
N ASP A 190 -8.78 -18.05 -8.97
CA ASP A 190 -7.98 -17.57 -10.10
C ASP A 190 -7.41 -16.18 -9.80
N ARG A 191 -6.11 -16.12 -9.50
CA ARG A 191 -5.40 -14.88 -9.17
C ARG A 191 -5.24 -13.94 -10.37
N SER A 192 -5.33 -14.46 -11.61
CA SER A 192 -5.28 -13.62 -12.81
C SER A 192 -6.48 -12.69 -12.98
N ARG A 193 -7.49 -12.81 -12.11
CA ARG A 193 -8.65 -11.91 -12.11
C ARG A 193 -8.35 -10.53 -11.49
N PHE A 194 -7.39 -10.45 -10.54
CA PHE A 194 -7.19 -9.26 -9.72
C PHE A 194 -5.96 -8.47 -10.16
N SER A 195 -6.14 -7.18 -10.39
CA SER A 195 -5.03 -6.32 -10.80
C SER A 195 -3.92 -6.22 -9.74
N MET A 196 -4.28 -6.22 -8.46
CA MET A 196 -3.29 -6.22 -7.37
C MET A 196 -2.40 -7.46 -7.42
N ASP A 197 -2.96 -8.64 -7.66
CA ASP A 197 -2.19 -9.89 -7.80
C ASP A 197 -1.29 -9.89 -9.05
N PHE A 198 -1.59 -9.04 -10.04
CA PHE A 198 -0.72 -8.78 -11.18
C PHE A 198 0.43 -7.83 -10.83
N TYR A 199 0.16 -6.61 -10.35
CA TYR A 199 1.21 -5.59 -10.27
C TYR A 199 2.00 -5.61 -8.95
N TYR A 200 1.50 -6.17 -7.85
CA TYR A 200 2.24 -6.25 -6.58
C TYR A 200 3.56 -7.03 -6.65
N PRO A 201 3.66 -8.18 -7.37
CA PRO A 201 4.95 -8.84 -7.57
C PRO A 201 6.00 -7.96 -8.27
N TYR A 202 5.56 -7.07 -9.16
CA TYR A 202 6.43 -6.09 -9.81
C TYR A 202 6.74 -4.92 -8.86
N LEU A 203 5.74 -4.44 -8.11
CA LEU A 203 5.93 -3.41 -7.09
C LEU A 203 6.96 -3.83 -6.03
N ALA A 204 6.95 -5.09 -5.63
CA ALA A 204 7.90 -5.67 -4.68
C ALA A 204 9.24 -6.10 -5.32
N GLY A 205 9.46 -5.89 -6.62
CA GLY A 205 10.70 -6.26 -7.30
C GLY A 205 10.96 -7.78 -7.41
N ILE A 206 9.95 -8.60 -7.09
CA ILE A 206 10.04 -10.08 -7.21
C ILE A 206 9.96 -10.52 -8.68
N LYS A 207 9.12 -9.86 -9.46
CA LYS A 207 9.10 -9.94 -10.90
C LYS A 207 9.76 -8.70 -11.50
N ASN A 208 10.56 -8.88 -12.54
CA ASN A 208 11.32 -7.80 -13.16
C ASN A 208 11.30 -7.84 -14.71
N ASN A 209 10.44 -8.65 -15.31
CA ASN A 209 10.28 -8.73 -16.76
C ASN A 209 9.36 -7.62 -17.25
N ASN A 210 9.95 -6.53 -17.76
CA ASN A 210 9.21 -5.37 -18.24
C ASN A 210 8.25 -5.69 -19.41
N LYS A 211 8.64 -6.59 -20.31
CA LYS A 211 7.76 -7.01 -21.43
C LYS A 211 6.53 -7.73 -20.89
N GLU A 212 6.71 -8.67 -19.97
CA GLU A 212 5.61 -9.39 -19.32
C GLU A 212 4.70 -8.43 -18.55
N PHE A 213 5.28 -7.44 -17.83
CA PHE A 213 4.50 -6.40 -17.15
C PHE A 213 3.54 -5.69 -18.10
N LEU A 214 4.04 -5.23 -19.27
CA LEU A 214 3.22 -4.51 -20.24
C LEU A 214 2.17 -5.41 -20.90
N GLU A 215 2.50 -6.67 -21.21
CA GLU A 215 1.56 -7.65 -21.77
C GLU A 215 0.43 -7.99 -20.78
N LEU A 216 0.74 -8.11 -19.48
CA LEU A 216 -0.27 -8.35 -18.45
C LEU A 216 -1.12 -7.11 -18.15
N LEU A 217 -0.52 -5.93 -18.21
CA LEU A 217 -1.23 -4.65 -18.01
C LEU A 217 -2.38 -4.48 -19.01
N ASP A 218 -2.23 -4.97 -20.24
CA ASP A 218 -3.28 -4.90 -21.28
C ASP A 218 -4.61 -5.58 -20.87
N ASN A 219 -4.58 -6.50 -19.88
CA ASN A 219 -5.80 -7.14 -19.38
C ASN A 219 -6.62 -6.23 -18.45
N TYR A 220 -5.95 -5.25 -17.82
CA TYR A 220 -6.53 -4.42 -16.78
C TYR A 220 -6.64 -2.96 -17.15
N TYR A 221 -5.71 -2.44 -17.95
CA TYR A 221 -5.68 -1.02 -18.26
C TYR A 221 -6.73 -0.64 -19.33
N VAL A 222 -7.62 0.26 -18.95
CA VAL A 222 -8.62 0.86 -19.84
C VAL A 222 -8.15 2.28 -20.17
N LYS A 223 -7.64 2.46 -21.40
CA LYS A 223 -7.10 3.73 -21.86
C LYS A 223 -8.11 4.86 -21.70
N GLY A 224 -7.70 5.94 -21.07
CA GLY A 224 -8.53 7.10 -20.77
C GLY A 224 -9.36 6.96 -19.48
N LEU A 225 -9.29 5.82 -18.77
CA LEU A 225 -10.04 5.61 -17.53
C LEU A 225 -9.14 5.19 -16.36
N GLY A 226 -8.23 4.23 -16.55
CA GLY A 226 -7.38 3.71 -15.48
C GLY A 226 -7.29 2.19 -15.47
N VAL A 227 -6.95 1.61 -14.33
CA VAL A 227 -6.76 0.17 -14.13
C VAL A 227 -8.00 -0.43 -13.49
N LYS A 228 -8.49 -1.55 -14.04
CA LYS A 228 -9.59 -2.32 -13.46
C LYS A 228 -9.15 -3.03 -12.19
N CYS A 229 -10.00 -3.10 -11.18
CA CYS A 229 -9.77 -3.94 -10.01
C CYS A 229 -9.84 -5.43 -10.38
N VAL A 230 -10.85 -5.81 -11.18
CA VAL A 230 -11.09 -7.18 -11.65
C VAL A 230 -11.11 -7.20 -13.17
N ALA A 231 -10.39 -8.12 -13.80
CA ALA A 231 -10.14 -8.13 -15.24
C ALA A 231 -11.42 -8.18 -16.10
N GLU A 232 -12.42 -8.97 -15.67
CA GLU A 232 -13.68 -9.16 -16.38
C GLU A 232 -14.76 -8.10 -16.06
N GLU A 233 -14.54 -7.27 -15.03
CA GLU A 233 -15.54 -6.28 -14.61
C GLU A 233 -15.27 -4.91 -15.25
N PRO A 234 -16.31 -4.21 -15.75
CA PRO A 234 -16.18 -2.88 -16.35
C PRO A 234 -16.04 -1.79 -15.28
N TRP A 235 -15.09 -1.97 -14.36
CA TRP A 235 -14.89 -1.15 -13.18
C TRP A 235 -13.41 -0.82 -12.97
N VAL A 236 -13.06 0.46 -13.15
CA VAL A 236 -11.73 0.98 -12.83
C VAL A 236 -11.72 1.56 -11.43
N THR A 237 -10.61 1.37 -10.73
CA THR A 237 -10.41 1.85 -9.37
C THR A 237 -9.22 2.80 -9.33
N ILE A 238 -9.35 3.87 -8.54
CA ILE A 238 -8.38 4.93 -8.53
C ILE A 238 -7.15 4.56 -7.68
N ALA A 239 -7.35 3.80 -6.58
CA ALA A 239 -6.25 3.33 -5.75
C ALA A 239 -5.36 2.35 -6.51
N GLU A 240 -5.92 1.27 -7.07
CA GLU A 240 -5.17 0.28 -7.84
C GLU A 240 -4.51 0.90 -9.07
N SER A 241 -5.16 1.87 -9.71
CA SER A 241 -4.52 2.64 -10.79
C SER A 241 -3.28 3.39 -10.29
N SER A 242 -3.36 4.00 -9.10
CA SER A 242 -2.27 4.77 -8.50
C SER A 242 -1.10 3.88 -8.07
N GLU A 243 -1.38 2.73 -7.49
CA GLU A 243 -0.35 1.74 -7.13
C GLU A 243 0.30 1.13 -8.38
N CYS A 244 -0.49 0.86 -9.42
CA CYS A 244 0.03 0.41 -10.72
C CYS A 244 0.94 1.47 -11.37
N VAL A 245 0.69 2.77 -11.17
CA VAL A 245 1.60 3.86 -11.56
C VAL A 245 2.96 3.68 -10.89
N ILE A 246 2.99 3.43 -9.58
CA ILE A 246 4.24 3.23 -8.83
C ILE A 246 4.97 1.97 -9.35
N SER A 247 4.25 0.88 -9.56
CA SER A 247 4.80 -0.35 -10.14
C SER A 247 5.42 -0.12 -11.52
N ALA A 248 4.74 0.67 -12.38
CA ALA A 248 5.29 1.04 -13.70
C ALA A 248 6.57 1.88 -13.58
N LEU A 249 6.66 2.79 -12.60
CA LEU A 249 7.88 3.59 -12.35
C LEU A 249 9.05 2.72 -11.89
N ILE A 250 8.81 1.71 -11.04
CA ILE A 250 9.83 0.77 -10.58
C ILE A 250 10.49 0.05 -11.77
N HIS A 251 9.72 -0.21 -12.83
CA HIS A 251 10.17 -0.90 -14.04
C HIS A 251 10.47 0.05 -15.22
N ASP A 252 10.80 1.31 -14.97
CA ASP A 252 11.23 2.30 -15.96
C ASP A 252 10.19 2.60 -17.05
N ASN A 253 8.90 2.36 -16.78
CA ASN A 253 7.77 2.65 -17.67
C ASN A 253 7.15 4.02 -17.39
N GLU A 254 7.95 5.07 -17.32
CA GLU A 254 7.50 6.42 -16.96
C GLU A 254 6.34 6.93 -17.85
N ASN A 255 6.37 6.62 -19.15
CA ASN A 255 5.33 7.07 -20.07
C ASN A 255 3.97 6.46 -19.76
N ILE A 256 3.92 5.14 -19.47
CA ILE A 256 2.68 4.47 -19.10
C ILE A 256 2.22 4.90 -17.70
N ALA A 257 3.14 5.08 -16.77
CA ALA A 257 2.85 5.63 -15.45
C ALA A 257 2.17 7.00 -15.54
N LYS A 258 2.75 7.93 -16.31
CA LYS A 258 2.16 9.25 -16.56
C LYS A 258 0.80 9.17 -17.24
N GLN A 259 0.62 8.23 -18.17
CA GLN A 259 -0.64 8.07 -18.88
C GLN A 259 -1.74 7.58 -17.93
N ILE A 260 -1.51 6.50 -17.17
CA ILE A 260 -2.47 5.98 -16.17
C ILE A 260 -2.81 7.08 -15.17
N PHE A 261 -1.80 7.77 -14.64
CA PHE A 261 -2.02 8.84 -13.67
C PHE A 261 -2.85 10.00 -14.23
N ASN A 262 -2.62 10.39 -15.49
CA ASN A 262 -3.42 11.43 -16.15
C ASN A 262 -4.86 10.98 -16.37
N ASP A 263 -5.07 9.72 -16.73
CA ASP A 263 -6.39 9.16 -17.00
C ASP A 263 -7.29 9.22 -15.76
N ILE A 264 -6.77 8.92 -14.58
CA ILE A 264 -7.57 8.97 -13.34
C ILE A 264 -7.88 10.39 -12.84
N GLN A 265 -7.17 11.43 -13.32
CA GLN A 265 -7.38 12.81 -12.85
C GLN A 265 -8.79 13.35 -13.12
N GLN A 266 -9.47 12.85 -14.14
CA GLN A 266 -10.83 13.26 -14.48
C GLN A 266 -11.87 12.88 -13.42
N PHE A 267 -11.55 11.92 -12.56
CA PHE A 267 -12.46 11.43 -11.53
C PHE A 267 -12.41 12.24 -10.23
N GLN A 268 -11.49 13.22 -10.13
CA GLN A 268 -11.47 14.14 -9.01
C GLN A 268 -12.79 14.92 -8.97
N ASN A 269 -13.55 14.80 -7.88
CA ASN A 269 -14.84 15.45 -7.73
C ASN A 269 -14.70 16.98 -7.50
N LYS A 270 -15.83 17.70 -7.45
CA LYS A 270 -15.85 19.15 -7.24
C LYS A 270 -15.19 19.63 -5.94
N ASP A 271 -15.11 18.77 -4.94
CA ASP A 271 -14.49 19.05 -3.65
C ASP A 271 -12.99 18.70 -3.63
N GLY A 272 -12.46 18.22 -4.78
CA GLY A 272 -11.07 17.87 -4.96
C GLY A 272 -10.69 16.51 -4.39
N ILE A 273 -11.66 15.63 -4.14
CA ILE A 273 -11.51 14.29 -3.54
C ILE A 273 -11.76 13.24 -4.62
N PHE A 274 -11.09 12.10 -4.53
CA PHE A 274 -11.25 10.98 -5.45
C PHE A 274 -12.22 9.94 -4.90
N PRO A 275 -13.19 9.46 -5.73
CA PRO A 275 -14.02 8.31 -5.41
C PRO A 275 -13.20 7.02 -5.46
N THR A 276 -13.71 5.94 -4.85
CA THR A 276 -13.07 4.62 -4.86
C THR A 276 -12.94 4.07 -6.28
N GLY A 277 -13.99 4.14 -7.09
CA GLY A 277 -13.94 3.63 -8.46
C GLY A 277 -15.06 4.15 -9.36
N TYR A 278 -14.94 3.81 -10.64
CA TYR A 278 -15.88 4.18 -11.71
C TYR A 278 -16.28 2.96 -12.53
N GLN A 279 -17.56 2.64 -12.50
CA GLN A 279 -18.15 1.61 -13.34
C GLN A 279 -18.56 2.23 -14.68
N TYR A 280 -17.79 1.92 -15.74
CA TYR A 280 -17.85 2.68 -16.97
C TYR A 280 -18.97 2.26 -17.93
N ASP A 281 -19.54 1.06 -17.83
CA ASP A 281 -20.69 0.65 -18.62
C ASP A 281 -21.99 1.34 -18.16
N MET A 282 -22.10 1.63 -16.87
CA MET A 282 -23.22 2.33 -16.28
C MET A 282 -22.98 3.83 -16.08
N GLU A 283 -21.73 4.28 -16.30
CA GLU A 283 -21.29 5.67 -16.09
C GLU A 283 -21.58 6.19 -14.67
N ILE A 284 -21.31 5.36 -13.64
CA ILE A 284 -21.52 5.71 -12.23
C ILE A 284 -20.24 5.55 -11.40
N PHE A 285 -20.11 6.33 -10.36
CA PHE A 285 -19.11 6.06 -9.30
C PHE A 285 -19.63 4.92 -8.42
N TRP A 286 -18.80 3.89 -8.25
CA TRP A 286 -19.15 2.73 -7.47
C TRP A 286 -17.91 2.13 -6.76
N PRO A 287 -18.04 1.74 -5.48
CA PRO A 287 -19.14 2.04 -4.57
C PRO A 287 -19.33 3.56 -4.39
N GLU A 288 -20.49 3.98 -3.89
CA GLU A 288 -20.79 5.40 -3.64
C GLU A 288 -20.07 5.87 -2.35
N GLU A 289 -18.74 5.99 -2.46
CA GLU A 289 -17.86 6.38 -1.36
C GLU A 289 -16.56 7.01 -1.85
N ASN A 290 -15.86 7.71 -0.96
CA ASN A 290 -14.54 8.30 -1.20
C ASN A 290 -13.60 7.81 -0.11
N SER A 291 -12.89 6.69 -0.32
CA SER A 291 -12.03 6.16 0.72
C SER A 291 -10.80 7.04 0.96
N THR A 292 -10.35 7.09 2.20
CA THR A 292 -9.10 7.77 2.57
C THR A 292 -7.91 7.09 1.92
N TRP A 293 -7.93 5.74 1.81
CA TRP A 293 -6.93 4.95 1.10
C TRP A 293 -6.79 5.39 -0.36
N THR A 294 -7.89 5.50 -1.11
CA THR A 294 -7.86 5.99 -2.50
C THR A 294 -7.17 7.33 -2.61
N ASN A 295 -7.49 8.26 -1.72
CA ASN A 295 -6.91 9.60 -1.71
C ASN A 295 -5.42 9.58 -1.30
N ALA A 296 -5.02 8.68 -0.40
CA ALA A 296 -3.62 8.45 -0.05
C ALA A 296 -2.82 7.87 -1.23
N ALA A 297 -3.34 6.85 -1.92
CA ALA A 297 -2.69 6.23 -3.07
C ALA A 297 -2.41 7.25 -4.19
N VAL A 298 -3.35 8.16 -4.48
CA VAL A 298 -3.15 9.26 -5.45
C VAL A 298 -2.00 10.19 -5.03
N ILE A 299 -1.92 10.55 -3.74
CA ILE A 299 -0.84 11.40 -3.21
C ILE A 299 0.51 10.69 -3.35
N ILE A 300 0.58 9.40 -2.98
CA ILE A 300 1.81 8.60 -3.05
C ILE A 300 2.29 8.46 -4.49
N ALA A 301 1.40 8.17 -5.43
CA ALA A 301 1.72 8.07 -6.85
C ALA A 301 2.19 9.41 -7.45
N ALA A 302 1.53 10.52 -7.10
CA ALA A 302 1.94 11.87 -7.52
C ALA A 302 3.33 12.22 -7.01
N HIS A 303 3.62 11.87 -5.75
CA HIS A 303 4.93 12.08 -5.14
C HIS A 303 5.99 11.23 -5.85
N ALA A 304 5.74 9.95 -6.08
CA ALA A 304 6.65 9.07 -6.80
C ALA A 304 6.94 9.60 -8.22
N LEU A 305 5.90 9.99 -8.98
CA LEU A 305 6.06 10.60 -10.31
C LEU A 305 6.89 11.87 -10.32
N SER A 306 6.80 12.67 -9.24
CA SER A 306 7.50 13.95 -9.15
C SER A 306 9.00 13.82 -8.90
N PHE A 307 9.38 12.73 -8.23
CA PHE A 307 10.77 12.45 -7.84
C PHE A 307 11.40 11.32 -8.66
N TYR A 308 10.64 10.76 -9.61
CA TYR A 308 11.18 9.78 -10.52
C TYR A 308 12.14 10.45 -11.52
N ASP A 309 13.41 10.03 -11.49
CA ASP A 309 14.43 10.47 -12.42
C ASP A 309 15.30 9.26 -12.85
N LEU A 310 15.27 8.95 -14.13
CA LEU A 310 16.05 7.88 -14.76
C LEU A 310 17.56 8.24 -14.74
N GLY A 311 18.22 8.15 -13.64
CA GLY A 311 19.67 8.37 -13.54
C GLY A 311 20.14 9.32 -12.47
N SER A 312 19.24 9.89 -11.65
CA SER A 312 19.65 10.63 -10.46
C SER A 312 19.79 9.69 -9.27
N ASN A 313 20.91 9.81 -8.57
CA ASN A 313 21.13 9.16 -7.28
C ASN A 313 20.32 9.83 -6.11
N ASN A 314 19.39 10.73 -6.44
CA ASN A 314 18.65 11.56 -5.48
C ASN A 314 17.18 11.12 -5.28
N SER A 315 16.89 9.84 -5.41
CA SER A 315 15.53 9.30 -5.39
C SER A 315 14.97 8.95 -4.02
N SER A 316 15.64 9.28 -2.95
CA SER A 316 15.33 8.79 -1.61
C SER A 316 14.30 9.60 -0.81
N VAL A 317 13.33 10.25 -1.47
CA VAL A 317 12.23 10.94 -0.78
C VAL A 317 10.89 10.20 -0.87
N ASN A 318 10.86 9.03 -1.51
CA ASN A 318 9.68 8.17 -1.62
C ASN A 318 10.08 6.73 -1.34
N VAL A 319 9.38 6.08 -0.41
CA VAL A 319 9.74 4.74 0.09
C VAL A 319 9.78 3.68 -1.01
N PHE A 320 8.89 3.74 -1.98
CA PHE A 320 8.87 2.78 -3.09
C PHE A 320 10.02 3.02 -4.09
N LEU A 321 10.37 4.27 -4.36
CA LEU A 321 11.53 4.60 -5.21
C LEU A 321 12.85 4.27 -4.50
N GLU A 322 12.89 4.37 -3.17
CA GLU A 322 14.05 3.92 -2.39
C GLU A 322 14.22 2.39 -2.50
N LEU A 323 13.15 1.62 -2.43
CA LEU A 323 13.18 0.18 -2.66
C LEU A 323 13.58 -0.18 -4.10
N ARG A 324 13.14 0.57 -5.12
CA ARG A 324 13.59 0.40 -6.51
C ARG A 324 15.12 0.48 -6.61
N ASN A 325 15.74 1.46 -5.92
CA ASN A 325 17.21 1.57 -5.93
C ASN A 325 17.87 0.32 -5.35
N PHE A 326 17.28 -0.26 -4.31
CA PHE A 326 17.71 -1.53 -3.75
C PHE A 326 17.54 -2.68 -4.76
N PHE A 327 16.41 -2.77 -5.47
CA PHE A 327 16.16 -3.81 -6.49
C PHE A 327 17.17 -3.75 -7.63
N ASN A 328 17.53 -2.56 -8.09
CA ASN A 328 18.48 -2.36 -9.19
C ASN A 328 19.95 -2.57 -8.81
N SER A 329 20.24 -2.66 -7.51
CA SER A 329 21.61 -2.83 -6.98
C SER A 329 21.95 -4.28 -6.66
N ASN A 330 20.99 -5.20 -6.68
CA ASN A 330 21.08 -6.61 -6.35
C ASN A 330 20.61 -7.50 -7.48
#